data_a382aa8429cacbabbcaab76fcd38e18d
#
_entry.id   a382aa8429cacbabbcaab76fcd38e18d
#
_cell.length_a   1.000
_cell.length_b   1.000
_cell.length_c   1.000
_cell.angle_alpha   90.00
_cell.angle_beta   90.00
_cell.angle_gamma   90.00
#
_symmetry.space_group_name_H-M   'P 1'
#
loop_
_entity.id
_entity.type
_entity.pdbx_description
1 polymer ?
#
loop_
_entity_poly.entity_id
_entity_poly.type
_entity_poly.pdbx_seq_one_letter_code
_entity_poly.pdbx_strand_id
1 'polypeptide(L)'
;DGQIRSDGRPQAVRPTPAHALSETERTKLLAVANEPRFAAVPPARIVPMLADEGIYLASESTFSRVLKADGQMTHRGRAKAPKAVRPPTTHVATVPRQVWCWDMTYLPAQVQGRWFYLYLILDLYSRKIVGWEVHEADNADHAAHLVRRTALAEGIAALGAKPVLHGDNGSTLKATTVLAMLNWL
;
A
#
# COMPACT_ATOMS: atom_id res chain seq x y z
N ASP A 1 -28.04 -26.96 -40.01
CA ASP A 1 -28.56 -26.09 -38.94
C ASP A 1 -27.41 -25.40 -38.25
N GLY A 2 -27.19 -24.11 -38.58
CA GLY A 2 -26.09 -23.30 -38.04
C GLY A 2 -26.35 -22.71 -36.65
N GLN A 3 -27.04 -23.43 -35.77
CA GLN A 3 -27.22 -22.95 -34.39
C GLN A 3 -25.91 -23.05 -33.57
N ILE A 4 -25.42 -21.93 -33.15
CA ILE A 4 -24.32 -21.84 -32.22
C ILE A 4 -24.80 -22.39 -30.86
N ARG A 5 -24.25 -23.54 -30.45
CA ARG A 5 -24.52 -24.10 -29.12
C ARG A 5 -23.80 -23.23 -28.07
N SER A 6 -24.51 -22.94 -26.97
CA SER A 6 -23.91 -22.27 -25.83
C SER A 6 -22.73 -23.09 -25.26
N ASP A 7 -21.70 -22.40 -24.77
CA ASP A 7 -20.51 -23.05 -24.16
C ASP A 7 -20.91 -23.74 -22.85
N GLY A 8 -21.01 -25.07 -22.89
CA GLY A 8 -21.30 -25.89 -21.70
C GLY A 8 -20.08 -26.24 -20.84
N ARG A 9 -18.87 -25.80 -21.22
CA ARG A 9 -17.62 -26.12 -20.47
C ARG A 9 -17.63 -25.63 -19.04
N PRO A 10 -18.22 -24.47 -18.69
CA PRO A 10 -18.26 -24.01 -17.30
C PRO A 10 -19.11 -24.91 -16.38
N GLN A 11 -20.13 -25.59 -16.93
CA GLN A 11 -21.05 -26.47 -16.18
C GLN A 11 -20.66 -27.95 -16.26
N ALA A 12 -19.60 -28.29 -17.01
CA ALA A 12 -19.17 -29.66 -17.18
C ALA A 12 -18.66 -30.28 -15.87
N VAL A 13 -19.31 -31.32 -15.39
CA VAL A 13 -18.83 -32.13 -14.26
C VAL A 13 -17.62 -32.91 -14.74
N ARG A 14 -16.43 -32.57 -14.17
CA ARG A 14 -15.19 -33.28 -14.49
C ARG A 14 -14.98 -34.41 -13.49
N PRO A 15 -14.65 -35.61 -13.96
CA PRO A 15 -14.31 -36.70 -13.04
C PRO A 15 -13.07 -36.33 -12.20
N THR A 16 -13.06 -36.81 -10.96
CA THR A 16 -11.87 -36.63 -10.08
C THR A 16 -10.68 -37.35 -10.71
N PRO A 17 -9.54 -36.69 -10.90
CA PRO A 17 -8.33 -37.34 -11.44
C PRO A 17 -7.89 -38.50 -10.59
N ALA A 18 -7.39 -39.57 -11.19
CA ALA A 18 -6.94 -40.77 -10.48
C ALA A 18 -5.82 -40.51 -9.46
N HIS A 19 -5.05 -39.42 -9.65
CA HIS A 19 -3.96 -38.97 -8.76
C HIS A 19 -4.40 -37.90 -7.76
N ALA A 20 -5.70 -37.62 -7.62
CA ALA A 20 -6.17 -36.68 -6.61
C ALA A 20 -5.99 -37.29 -5.21
N LEU A 21 -5.60 -36.45 -4.26
CA LEU A 21 -5.49 -36.87 -2.86
C LEU A 21 -6.86 -37.35 -2.34
N SER A 22 -6.85 -38.48 -1.66
CA SER A 22 -7.97 -38.96 -0.87
C SER A 22 -8.26 -38.06 0.33
N GLU A 23 -9.42 -38.18 0.94
CA GLU A 23 -9.74 -37.42 2.16
C GLU A 23 -8.81 -37.78 3.33
N THR A 24 -8.38 -39.03 3.43
CA THR A 24 -7.41 -39.46 4.45
C THR A 24 -6.04 -38.78 4.27
N GLU A 25 -5.58 -38.67 3.03
CA GLU A 25 -4.32 -37.99 2.71
C GLU A 25 -4.42 -36.47 2.95
N ARG A 26 -5.56 -35.84 2.63
CA ARG A 26 -5.83 -34.43 2.94
C ARG A 26 -5.82 -34.17 4.44
N THR A 27 -6.48 -35.03 5.22
CA THR A 27 -6.53 -34.92 6.69
C THR A 27 -5.12 -35.07 7.28
N LYS A 28 -4.33 -36.02 6.80
CA LYS A 28 -2.94 -36.20 7.23
C LYS A 28 -2.09 -34.97 6.91
N LEU A 29 -2.25 -34.41 5.71
CA LEU A 29 -1.54 -33.20 5.30
C LEU A 29 -1.89 -32.01 6.20
N LEU A 30 -3.16 -31.82 6.51
CA LEU A 30 -3.63 -30.75 7.41
C LEU A 30 -3.11 -30.98 8.83
N ALA A 31 -3.13 -32.21 9.34
CA ALA A 31 -2.60 -32.53 10.67
C ALA A 31 -1.12 -32.16 10.77
N VAL A 32 -0.30 -32.58 9.82
CA VAL A 32 1.12 -32.23 9.78
C VAL A 32 1.34 -30.74 9.64
N ALA A 33 0.61 -30.06 8.75
CA ALA A 33 0.73 -28.61 8.58
C ALA A 33 0.36 -27.83 9.85
N ASN A 34 -0.48 -28.37 10.71
CA ASN A 34 -0.91 -27.76 11.97
C ASN A 34 -0.10 -28.19 13.21
N GLU A 35 0.92 -29.02 13.03
CA GLU A 35 1.87 -29.29 14.12
C GLU A 35 2.48 -27.97 14.64
N PRO A 36 2.77 -27.85 15.93
CA PRO A 36 3.32 -26.62 16.53
C PRO A 36 4.55 -26.07 15.78
N ARG A 37 5.40 -26.98 15.26
CA ARG A 37 6.61 -26.62 14.50
C ARG A 37 6.31 -26.04 13.11
N PHE A 38 5.16 -26.36 12.53
CA PHE A 38 4.77 -25.96 11.17
C PHE A 38 3.63 -24.93 11.14
N ALA A 39 2.92 -24.71 12.23
CA ALA A 39 1.73 -23.85 12.26
C ALA A 39 1.97 -22.41 11.76
N ALA A 40 3.20 -21.91 11.89
CA ALA A 40 3.60 -20.58 11.41
C ALA A 40 4.49 -20.63 10.15
N VAL A 41 4.65 -21.81 9.51
CA VAL A 41 5.59 -22.01 8.41
C VAL A 41 4.82 -22.10 7.09
N PRO A 42 5.25 -21.42 6.02
CA PRO A 42 4.63 -21.53 4.72
C PRO A 42 4.92 -22.89 4.06
N PRO A 43 4.04 -23.40 3.17
CA PRO A 43 4.20 -24.66 2.46
C PRO A 43 5.56 -24.83 1.78
N ALA A 44 6.10 -23.78 1.17
CA ALA A 44 7.40 -23.78 0.51
C ALA A 44 8.56 -24.11 1.45
N ARG A 45 8.38 -24.02 2.75
CA ARG A 45 9.37 -24.42 3.76
C ARG A 45 9.01 -25.73 4.45
N ILE A 46 7.73 -26.04 4.61
CA ILE A 46 7.27 -27.31 5.21
C ILE A 46 7.75 -28.49 4.38
N VAL A 47 7.56 -28.45 3.05
CA VAL A 47 7.91 -29.56 2.15
C VAL A 47 9.39 -29.90 2.19
N PRO A 48 10.34 -28.96 2.04
CA PRO A 48 11.76 -29.27 2.20
C PRO A 48 12.11 -29.80 3.60
N MET A 49 11.55 -29.24 4.67
CA MET A 49 11.83 -29.70 6.03
C MET A 49 11.35 -31.15 6.24
N LEU A 50 10.21 -31.53 5.68
CA LEU A 50 9.75 -32.92 5.71
C LEU A 50 10.66 -33.85 4.85
N ALA A 51 11.11 -33.33 3.70
CA ALA A 51 12.02 -34.07 2.83
C ALA A 51 13.37 -34.35 3.52
N ASP A 52 13.91 -33.43 4.30
CA ASP A 52 15.11 -33.61 5.11
C ASP A 52 14.92 -34.73 6.19
N GLU A 53 13.67 -34.92 6.63
CA GLU A 53 13.28 -35.99 7.55
C GLU A 53 12.95 -37.33 6.81
N GLY A 54 13.12 -37.37 5.47
CA GLY A 54 12.78 -38.55 4.64
C GLY A 54 11.26 -38.70 4.41
N ILE A 55 10.48 -37.68 4.69
CA ILE A 55 9.01 -37.72 4.57
C ILE A 55 8.56 -36.92 3.34
N TYR A 56 7.82 -37.57 2.44
CA TYR A 56 7.16 -36.90 1.33
C TYR A 56 5.68 -37.18 1.38
N LEU A 57 4.87 -36.11 1.58
CA LEU A 57 3.41 -36.20 1.61
C LEU A 57 2.78 -35.67 0.31
N ALA A 58 3.23 -34.53 -0.15
CA ALA A 58 2.73 -33.89 -1.36
C ALA A 58 3.67 -32.74 -1.77
N SER A 59 3.48 -32.24 -3.00
CA SER A 59 4.19 -31.05 -3.48
C SER A 59 3.73 -29.77 -2.76
N GLU A 60 4.57 -28.75 -2.79
CA GLU A 60 4.25 -27.41 -2.23
C GLU A 60 2.93 -26.84 -2.77
N SER A 61 2.69 -27.01 -4.08
CA SER A 61 1.45 -26.56 -4.71
C SER A 61 0.23 -27.30 -4.17
N THR A 62 0.38 -28.57 -3.82
CA THR A 62 -0.71 -29.38 -3.24
C THR A 62 -0.96 -28.95 -1.80
N PHE A 63 0.08 -28.77 -0.98
CA PHE A 63 -0.03 -28.19 0.36
C PHE A 63 -0.78 -26.84 0.32
N SER A 64 -0.36 -25.96 -0.58
CA SER A 64 -0.99 -24.64 -0.73
C SER A 64 -2.46 -24.74 -1.10
N ARG A 65 -2.83 -25.64 -2.02
CA ARG A 65 -4.24 -25.84 -2.42
C ARG A 65 -5.11 -26.39 -1.28
N VAL A 66 -4.61 -27.39 -0.55
CA VAL A 66 -5.34 -27.98 0.58
C VAL A 66 -5.52 -26.99 1.69
N LEU A 67 -4.47 -26.27 2.09
CA LEU A 67 -4.54 -25.23 3.13
C LEU A 67 -5.41 -24.05 2.72
N LYS A 68 -5.42 -23.69 1.43
CA LYS A 68 -6.33 -22.66 0.91
C LYS A 68 -7.79 -23.11 0.96
N ALA A 69 -8.07 -24.34 0.59
CA ALA A 69 -9.42 -24.89 0.66
C ALA A 69 -9.95 -24.95 2.10
N ASP A 70 -9.06 -25.18 3.07
CA ASP A 70 -9.37 -25.18 4.50
C ASP A 70 -9.28 -23.77 5.17
N GLY A 71 -9.13 -22.71 4.37
CA GLY A 71 -9.07 -21.34 4.89
C GLY A 71 -7.78 -20.96 5.67
N GLN A 72 -6.77 -21.83 5.65
CA GLN A 72 -5.56 -21.68 6.47
C GLN A 72 -4.37 -21.02 5.76
N MET A 73 -4.52 -20.48 4.54
CA MET A 73 -3.40 -19.85 3.83
C MET A 73 -3.10 -18.42 4.29
N THR A 74 -4.08 -17.73 4.84
CA THR A 74 -3.92 -16.35 5.33
C THR A 74 -3.55 -16.35 6.80
N HIS A 75 -2.50 -15.60 7.13
CA HIS A 75 -2.10 -15.32 8.51
C HIS A 75 -1.72 -16.54 9.36
N ARG A 76 -1.05 -17.53 8.75
CA ARG A 76 -0.52 -18.66 9.51
C ARG A 76 0.46 -18.16 10.60
N GLY A 77 0.03 -18.20 11.83
CA GLY A 77 0.81 -18.00 13.04
C GLY A 77 1.31 -16.58 13.29
N ARG A 78 2.32 -16.11 12.56
CA ARG A 78 2.98 -14.82 12.82
C ARG A 78 2.53 -13.65 11.94
N ALA A 79 1.79 -13.89 10.89
CA ALA A 79 1.29 -12.81 10.04
C ALA A 79 0.20 -12.05 10.79
N LYS A 80 0.44 -10.77 11.05
CA LYS A 80 -0.63 -9.87 11.51
C LYS A 80 -1.67 -9.77 10.42
N ALA A 81 -2.94 -9.75 10.79
CA ALA A 81 -4.00 -9.41 9.87
C ALA A 81 -3.65 -8.12 9.11
N PRO A 82 -3.94 -8.01 7.79
CA PRO A 82 -3.73 -6.77 7.08
C PRO A 82 -4.40 -5.64 7.85
N LYS A 83 -3.68 -4.56 8.09
CA LYS A 83 -4.33 -3.36 8.63
C LYS A 83 -5.44 -2.98 7.67
N ALA A 84 -6.62 -2.70 8.20
CA ALA A 84 -7.70 -2.16 7.38
C ALA A 84 -7.14 -0.97 6.59
N VAL A 85 -7.16 -1.06 5.27
CA VAL A 85 -6.74 0.03 4.40
C VAL A 85 -7.77 1.12 4.60
N ARG A 86 -7.39 2.21 5.28
CA ARG A 86 -8.22 3.40 5.31
C ARG A 86 -8.31 3.93 3.88
N PRO A 87 -9.51 4.22 3.38
CA PRO A 87 -9.62 4.87 2.08
C PRO A 87 -8.79 6.16 2.10
N PRO A 88 -8.14 6.53 0.99
CA PRO A 88 -7.40 7.78 0.91
C PRO A 88 -8.33 8.93 1.24
N THR A 89 -7.85 9.89 2.02
CA THR A 89 -8.60 11.10 2.31
C THR A 89 -8.78 11.88 1.00
N THR A 90 -10.03 12.09 0.60
CA THR A 90 -10.37 12.89 -0.56
C THR A 90 -10.85 14.26 -0.12
N HIS A 91 -10.36 15.30 -0.78
CA HIS A 91 -10.78 16.66 -0.55
C HIS A 91 -11.40 17.23 -1.83
N VAL A 92 -12.52 17.92 -1.68
CA VAL A 92 -13.18 18.65 -2.76
C VAL A 92 -13.14 20.13 -2.41
N ALA A 93 -12.59 20.94 -3.29
CA ALA A 93 -12.59 22.39 -3.16
C ALA A 93 -13.65 22.99 -4.10
N THR A 94 -14.49 23.87 -3.60
CA THR A 94 -15.56 24.57 -4.35
C THR A 94 -15.25 26.04 -4.59
N VAL A 95 -14.29 26.58 -3.85
CA VAL A 95 -13.77 27.94 -4.00
C VAL A 95 -12.27 27.96 -3.70
N PRO A 96 -11.54 29.02 -4.12
CA PRO A 96 -10.11 29.16 -3.79
C PRO A 96 -9.86 29.20 -2.27
N ARG A 97 -8.64 28.80 -1.87
CA ARG A 97 -8.17 28.82 -0.47
C ARG A 97 -8.90 27.86 0.47
N GLN A 98 -9.57 26.82 -0.06
CA GLN A 98 -10.14 25.75 0.77
C GLN A 98 -9.16 24.59 0.95
N VAL A 99 -8.47 24.19 -0.11
CA VAL A 99 -7.53 23.07 -0.10
C VAL A 99 -6.27 23.48 -0.88
N TRP A 100 -5.16 23.33 -0.24
CA TRP A 100 -3.85 23.45 -0.86
C TRP A 100 -3.20 22.09 -0.98
N CYS A 101 -2.68 21.78 -2.16
CA CYS A 101 -1.93 20.57 -2.42
C CYS A 101 -0.43 20.88 -2.34
N TRP A 102 0.25 20.13 -1.49
CA TRP A 102 1.70 20.17 -1.35
C TRP A 102 2.33 19.04 -2.14
N ASP A 103 3.39 19.34 -2.83
CA ASP A 103 4.25 18.34 -3.46
C ASP A 103 5.71 18.79 -3.46
N MET A 104 6.62 17.81 -3.56
CA MET A 104 8.04 18.03 -3.73
C MET A 104 8.55 17.16 -4.88
N THR A 105 9.23 17.76 -5.83
CA THR A 105 9.81 17.04 -6.96
C THR A 105 11.30 17.33 -7.12
N TYR A 106 11.99 16.40 -7.77
CA TYR A 106 13.42 16.48 -8.03
C TYR A 106 13.66 17.10 -9.39
N LEU A 107 14.52 18.12 -9.46
CA LEU A 107 14.97 18.73 -10.69
C LEU A 107 16.43 18.33 -10.93
N PRO A 108 16.78 17.75 -12.09
CA PRO A 108 18.17 17.39 -12.38
C PRO A 108 19.03 18.67 -12.52
N ALA A 109 20.18 18.67 -11.87
CA ALA A 109 21.18 19.71 -12.09
C ALA A 109 22.01 19.41 -13.36
N GLN A 110 22.79 20.39 -13.81
CA GLN A 110 23.71 20.20 -14.95
C GLN A 110 24.81 19.18 -14.65
N VAL A 111 25.16 19.01 -13.38
CA VAL A 111 26.15 18.02 -12.93
C VAL A 111 25.45 16.71 -12.67
N GLN A 112 25.90 15.65 -13.32
CA GLN A 112 25.37 14.31 -13.14
C GLN A 112 25.41 13.87 -11.69
N GLY A 113 24.27 13.37 -11.17
CA GLY A 113 24.13 12.92 -9.79
C GLY A 113 23.77 14.02 -8.78
N ARG A 114 23.71 15.29 -9.20
CA ARG A 114 23.19 16.38 -8.35
C ARG A 114 21.73 16.68 -8.70
N TRP A 115 20.95 17.01 -7.67
CA TRP A 115 19.53 17.30 -7.79
C TRP A 115 19.20 18.55 -7.00
N PHE A 116 18.24 19.31 -7.51
CA PHE A 116 17.54 20.35 -6.76
C PHE A 116 16.17 19.83 -6.34
N TYR A 117 15.63 20.39 -5.30
CA TYR A 117 14.37 20.04 -4.69
C TYR A 117 13.41 21.22 -4.90
N LEU A 118 12.41 21.02 -5.76
CA LEU A 118 11.34 21.97 -5.96
C LEU A 118 10.20 21.64 -4.99
N TYR A 119 9.94 22.54 -4.08
CA TYR A 119 8.79 22.52 -3.19
C TYR A 119 7.67 23.34 -3.81
N LEU A 120 6.45 22.82 -3.85
CA LEU A 120 5.32 23.44 -4.52
C LEU A 120 4.06 23.39 -3.67
N ILE A 121 3.32 24.48 -3.62
CA ILE A 121 1.98 24.56 -3.05
C ILE A 121 1.03 25.05 -4.12
N LEU A 122 0.02 24.25 -4.43
CA LEU A 122 -1.00 24.52 -5.43
C LEU A 122 -2.37 24.67 -4.75
N ASP A 123 -3.11 25.71 -5.08
CA ASP A 123 -4.54 25.79 -4.72
C ASP A 123 -5.36 24.83 -5.58
N LEU A 124 -6.07 23.90 -4.93
CA LEU A 124 -6.78 22.82 -5.62
C LEU A 124 -7.88 23.31 -6.55
N TYR A 125 -8.60 24.36 -6.18
CA TYR A 125 -9.70 24.88 -6.96
C TYR A 125 -9.22 25.73 -8.15
N SER A 126 -8.43 26.75 -7.87
CA SER A 126 -7.98 27.71 -8.90
C SER A 126 -6.82 27.21 -9.76
N ARG A 127 -6.15 26.13 -9.33
CA ARG A 127 -4.91 25.63 -9.92
C ARG A 127 -3.73 26.61 -9.89
N LYS A 128 -3.87 27.69 -9.12
CA LYS A 128 -2.81 28.67 -8.90
C LYS A 128 -1.69 28.06 -8.08
N ILE A 129 -0.44 28.22 -8.52
CA ILE A 129 0.71 28.00 -7.68
C ILE A 129 0.78 29.15 -6.68
N VAL A 130 0.47 28.86 -5.42
CA VAL A 130 0.43 29.86 -4.35
C VAL A 130 1.77 30.01 -3.64
N GLY A 131 2.65 28.99 -3.72
CA GLY A 131 3.98 29.04 -3.19
C GLY A 131 4.90 28.05 -3.88
N TRP A 132 6.17 28.42 -4.05
CA TRP A 132 7.20 27.53 -4.55
C TRP A 132 8.60 27.98 -4.11
N GLU A 133 9.49 27.06 -3.94
CA GLU A 133 10.93 27.29 -3.66
C GLU A 133 11.76 26.14 -4.25
N VAL A 134 13.02 26.46 -4.59
CA VAL A 134 14.00 25.48 -5.06
C VAL A 134 15.20 25.50 -4.11
N HIS A 135 15.60 24.32 -3.64
CA HIS A 135 16.72 24.16 -2.70
C HIS A 135 17.68 23.06 -3.18
N GLU A 136 18.91 23.09 -2.67
CA GLU A 136 19.93 22.07 -2.96
C GLU A 136 19.83 20.85 -2.04
N ALA A 137 19.01 20.91 -1.00
CA ALA A 137 18.80 19.83 -0.05
C ALA A 137 17.33 19.73 0.37
N ASP A 138 16.84 18.51 0.59
CA ASP A 138 15.53 18.28 1.22
C ASP A 138 15.65 18.54 2.73
N ASN A 139 14.89 19.51 3.22
CA ASN A 139 14.87 19.89 4.62
C ASN A 139 13.46 20.33 5.05
N ALA A 140 13.04 19.85 6.22
CA ALA A 140 11.76 20.23 6.81
C ALA A 140 11.64 21.74 7.14
N ASP A 141 12.77 22.42 7.41
CA ASP A 141 12.78 23.86 7.67
C ASP A 141 12.44 24.66 6.41
N HIS A 142 12.90 24.21 5.23
CA HIS A 142 12.50 24.80 3.94
C HIS A 142 10.99 24.64 3.72
N ALA A 143 10.43 23.46 4.00
CA ALA A 143 9.01 23.21 3.92
C ALA A 143 8.21 24.13 4.86
N ALA A 144 8.60 24.22 6.13
CA ALA A 144 7.97 25.10 7.12
C ALA A 144 8.03 26.56 6.71
N HIS A 145 9.19 27.02 6.21
CA HIS A 145 9.38 28.38 5.71
C HIS A 145 8.46 28.70 4.53
N LEU A 146 8.42 27.82 3.53
CA LEU A 146 7.55 27.99 2.36
C LEU A 146 6.08 28.07 2.75
N VAL A 147 5.59 27.14 3.60
CA VAL A 147 4.17 27.16 4.04
C VAL A 147 3.86 28.45 4.79
N ARG A 148 4.73 28.89 5.70
CA ARG A 148 4.56 30.15 6.43
C ARG A 148 4.50 31.34 5.47
N ARG A 149 5.47 31.46 4.57
CA ARG A 149 5.54 32.54 3.59
C ARG A 149 4.31 32.59 2.70
N THR A 150 3.87 31.41 2.22
CA THR A 150 2.66 31.29 1.40
C THR A 150 1.41 31.68 2.18
N ALA A 151 1.27 31.25 3.42
CA ALA A 151 0.14 31.60 4.28
C ALA A 151 0.04 33.11 4.53
N LEU A 152 1.18 33.78 4.74
CA LEU A 152 1.24 35.23 4.89
C LEU A 152 0.89 35.95 3.59
N ALA A 153 1.46 35.53 2.45
CA ALA A 153 1.21 36.15 1.14
C ALA A 153 -0.26 36.02 0.69
N GLU A 154 -0.90 34.89 0.98
CA GLU A 154 -2.31 34.63 0.65
C GLU A 154 -3.28 35.14 1.73
N GLY A 155 -2.78 35.78 2.79
CA GLY A 155 -3.60 36.39 3.85
C GLY A 155 -4.41 35.36 4.67
N ILE A 156 -3.89 34.14 4.85
CA ILE A 156 -4.62 33.04 5.48
C ILE A 156 -5.01 33.36 6.92
N ALA A 157 -4.20 34.13 7.65
CA ALA A 157 -4.47 34.51 9.03
C ALA A 157 -5.82 35.24 9.20
N ALA A 158 -6.23 36.02 8.19
CA ALA A 158 -7.48 36.78 8.20
C ALA A 158 -8.72 35.96 7.82
N LEU A 159 -8.53 34.70 7.37
CA LEU A 159 -9.67 33.86 6.97
C LEU A 159 -10.34 33.21 8.18
N GLY A 160 -11.67 33.17 8.18
CA GLY A 160 -12.46 32.49 9.20
C GLY A 160 -12.24 30.97 9.20
N ALA A 161 -12.00 30.38 8.02
CA ALA A 161 -11.63 28.96 7.86
C ALA A 161 -10.26 28.87 7.18
N LYS A 162 -9.34 28.12 7.78
CA LYS A 162 -8.00 27.89 7.22
C LYS A 162 -8.06 26.82 6.11
N PRO A 163 -7.26 26.95 5.04
CA PRO A 163 -7.16 25.90 4.04
C PRO A 163 -6.61 24.60 4.62
N VAL A 164 -7.11 23.49 4.11
CA VAL A 164 -6.51 22.18 4.39
C VAL A 164 -5.24 22.06 3.55
N LEU A 165 -4.10 21.81 4.18
CA LEU A 165 -2.88 21.44 3.48
C LEU A 165 -2.86 19.92 3.28
N HIS A 166 -3.04 19.50 2.04
CA HIS A 166 -3.04 18.10 1.63
C HIS A 166 -1.74 17.78 0.88
N GLY A 167 -1.07 16.72 1.26
CA GLY A 167 0.13 16.23 0.60
C GLY A 167 0.24 14.72 0.72
N ASP A 168 1.27 14.18 0.12
CA ASP A 168 1.64 12.79 0.36
C ASP A 168 2.00 12.54 1.84
N ASN A 169 2.14 11.26 2.19
CA ASN A 169 2.55 10.88 3.54
C ASN A 169 4.08 11.00 3.76
N GLY A 170 4.75 11.87 3.00
CA GLY A 170 6.18 12.11 3.10
C GLY A 170 6.66 12.53 4.49
N SER A 171 7.93 12.26 4.79
CA SER A 171 8.54 12.57 6.07
C SER A 171 8.62 14.08 6.33
N THR A 172 8.81 14.87 5.28
CA THR A 172 9.01 16.33 5.35
C THR A 172 7.79 17.04 5.91
N LEU A 173 6.57 16.71 5.45
CA LEU A 173 5.33 17.30 5.99
C LEU A 173 4.97 16.82 7.40
N LYS A 174 5.47 15.67 7.81
CA LYS A 174 5.28 15.11 9.15
C LYS A 174 6.32 15.57 10.16
N ALA A 175 7.34 16.30 9.73
CA ALA A 175 8.36 16.80 10.60
C ALA A 175 7.76 17.74 11.66
N THR A 176 8.30 17.67 12.87
CA THR A 176 7.84 18.45 14.02
C THR A 176 7.84 19.96 13.75
N THR A 177 8.82 20.45 12.98
CA THR A 177 8.93 21.86 12.59
C THR A 177 7.74 22.32 11.74
N VAL A 178 7.34 21.52 10.76
CA VAL A 178 6.18 21.81 9.91
C VAL A 178 4.88 21.75 10.72
N LEU A 179 4.72 20.73 11.54
CA LEU A 179 3.53 20.57 12.38
C LEU A 179 3.41 21.70 13.41
N ALA A 180 4.50 22.11 14.04
CA ALA A 180 4.51 23.23 14.97
C ALA A 180 4.15 24.55 14.26
N MET A 181 4.67 24.77 13.06
CA MET A 181 4.34 25.95 12.26
C MET A 181 2.86 25.97 11.84
N LEU A 182 2.31 24.83 11.41
CA LEU A 182 0.88 24.72 11.06
C LEU A 182 -0.04 24.97 12.27
N ASN A 183 0.40 24.59 13.46
CA ASN A 183 -0.36 24.84 14.69
C ASN A 183 -0.31 26.30 15.13
N TRP A 184 0.69 27.06 14.68
CA TRP A 184 0.83 28.49 14.95
C TRP A 184 0.01 29.39 13.99
N LEU A 185 -0.32 28.92 12.78
CA LEU A 185 -1.13 29.65 11.78
C LEU A 185 -2.63 29.58 12.10
#